data_e03d59a47c539caa604a6ec823c543c0
#
_entry.id   e03d59a47c539caa604a6ec823c543c0
#
_cell.length_a   1.000
_cell.length_b   1.000
_cell.length_c   1.000
_cell.angle_alpha   90.00
_cell.angle_beta   90.00
_cell.angle_gamma   90.00
#
_symmetry.space_group_name_H-M   'P 1'
#
loop_
_entity.id
_entity.type
_entity.pdbx_description
1 polymer ?
#
loop_
_entity_poly.entity_id
_entity_poly.type
_entity_poly.pdbx_seq_one_letter_code
_entity_poly.pdbx_strand_id
1 'polypeptide(L)'
;LIHKSFGETVEMSFMFPYIWGKQNNYKKLLDPDYVENKSLDNAKPKLFFTLHMGCVDMLVFIMSELLSQINILYTPAKNEKLENKLKTIRERGGAKMLPATSKGVKELYKSFLANENLLIASDLVPHDKGVYENFFNKECYCIDLIEKLSNKQTHDLYFVYLTKGKKNKYQFISKKIDNPITTKQMNQYFEEAINSAPEIYGWEYKKFRKLRP
;
A
#
# COMPACT_ATOMS: atom_id res chain seq x y z
N LEU A 1 -14.56 -4.21 -18.11
CA LEU A 1 -13.50 -3.92 -17.17
C LEU A 1 -12.47 -2.95 -17.78
N ILE A 2 -11.82 -3.26 -18.93
CA ILE A 2 -10.72 -2.49 -19.54
C ILE A 2 -11.07 -0.99 -19.67
N HIS A 3 -12.22 -0.64 -20.26
CA HIS A 3 -12.62 0.77 -20.42
C HIS A 3 -12.81 1.50 -19.09
N LYS A 4 -13.39 0.81 -18.08
CA LYS A 4 -13.53 1.39 -16.73
C LYS A 4 -12.18 1.60 -16.08
N SER A 5 -11.29 0.61 -16.11
CA SER A 5 -9.95 0.70 -15.54
C SER A 5 -9.12 1.80 -16.21
N PHE A 6 -9.21 1.96 -17.53
CA PHE A 6 -8.57 3.06 -18.24
C PHE A 6 -9.11 4.43 -17.77
N GLY A 7 -10.44 4.55 -17.63
CA GLY A 7 -11.07 5.76 -17.09
C GLY A 7 -10.58 6.11 -15.69
N GLU A 8 -10.48 5.13 -14.80
CA GLU A 8 -9.94 5.32 -13.44
C GLU A 8 -8.46 5.75 -13.45
N THR A 9 -7.64 5.16 -14.32
CA THR A 9 -6.22 5.56 -14.46
C THR A 9 -6.10 7.03 -14.91
N VAL A 10 -6.94 7.46 -15.85
CA VAL A 10 -6.99 8.86 -16.30
C VAL A 10 -7.46 9.77 -15.16
N GLU A 11 -8.54 9.41 -14.46
CA GLU A 11 -9.05 10.15 -13.31
C GLU A 11 -7.97 10.31 -12.21
N MET A 12 -7.27 9.24 -11.86
CA MET A 12 -6.15 9.27 -10.91
C MET A 12 -5.05 10.24 -11.33
N SER A 13 -4.74 10.32 -12.61
CA SER A 13 -3.72 11.25 -13.14
C SER A 13 -4.04 12.71 -12.82
N PHE A 14 -5.31 13.09 -12.79
CA PHE A 14 -5.77 14.42 -12.36
C PHE A 14 -5.88 14.57 -10.85
N MET A 15 -6.12 13.48 -10.13
CA MET A 15 -6.20 13.51 -8.66
C MET A 15 -4.85 13.78 -8.01
N PHE A 16 -3.76 13.24 -8.54
CA PHE A 16 -2.43 13.42 -7.94
C PHE A 16 -2.05 14.89 -7.73
N PRO A 17 -2.07 15.78 -8.74
CA PRO A 17 -1.77 17.19 -8.54
C PRO A 17 -2.69 17.87 -7.52
N TYR A 18 -3.98 17.51 -7.50
CA TYR A 18 -4.95 18.04 -6.56
C TYR A 18 -4.62 17.65 -5.11
N ILE A 19 -4.32 16.38 -4.87
CA ILE A 19 -3.97 15.83 -3.55
C ILE A 19 -2.64 16.42 -3.07
N TRP A 20 -1.64 16.52 -3.97
CA TRP A 20 -0.33 17.07 -3.65
C TRP A 20 -0.35 18.57 -3.36
N GLY A 21 -1.29 19.31 -3.92
CA GLY A 21 -1.39 20.75 -3.78
C GLY A 21 -1.60 21.20 -2.35
N LYS A 22 -2.50 20.55 -1.59
CA LYS A 22 -2.79 20.84 -0.17
C LYS A 22 -2.99 19.57 0.61
N GLN A 23 -2.43 19.50 1.81
CA GLN A 23 -2.42 18.32 2.68
C GLN A 23 -3.81 17.70 2.94
N ASN A 24 -4.87 18.50 3.02
CA ASN A 24 -6.23 18.04 3.34
C ASN A 24 -7.13 17.85 2.11
N ASN A 25 -6.63 18.04 0.90
CA ASN A 25 -7.45 17.87 -0.31
C ASN A 25 -7.98 16.44 -0.47
N TYR A 26 -7.20 15.44 -0.07
CA TYR A 26 -7.61 14.04 -0.14
C TYR A 26 -8.90 13.76 0.66
N LYS A 27 -9.15 14.48 1.77
CA LYS A 27 -10.36 14.33 2.61
C LYS A 27 -11.65 14.60 1.84
N LYS A 28 -11.61 15.48 0.83
CA LYS A 28 -12.76 15.78 -0.02
C LYS A 28 -13.12 14.65 -0.97
N LEU A 29 -12.19 13.74 -1.21
CA LEU A 29 -12.37 12.57 -2.07
C LEU A 29 -12.79 11.33 -1.29
N LEU A 30 -12.75 11.37 0.04
CA LEU A 30 -13.19 10.30 0.91
C LEU A 30 -14.71 10.33 1.12
N ASP A 31 -15.27 9.15 1.33
CA ASP A 31 -16.64 9.00 1.79
C ASP A 31 -16.75 9.58 3.21
N PRO A 32 -17.79 10.38 3.52
CA PRO A 32 -18.02 10.91 4.87
C PRO A 32 -18.09 9.83 5.95
N ASP A 33 -18.63 8.65 5.62
CA ASP A 33 -18.76 7.51 6.52
C ASP A 33 -17.40 6.81 6.78
N TYR A 34 -16.34 7.23 6.10
CA TYR A 34 -14.97 6.74 6.26
C TYR A 34 -14.42 6.88 7.69
N VAL A 35 -14.94 7.81 8.47
CA VAL A 35 -14.39 8.18 9.80
C VAL A 35 -14.60 7.11 10.87
N GLU A 36 -15.55 6.19 10.70
CA GLU A 36 -15.99 5.26 11.75
C GLU A 36 -15.07 4.07 12.02
N ASN A 37 -14.19 3.68 11.08
CA ASN A 37 -13.33 2.48 11.21
C ASN A 37 -11.90 2.80 11.72
N LYS A 38 -11.71 3.88 12.48
CA LYS A 38 -10.37 4.43 12.81
C LYS A 38 -9.72 3.92 14.09
N SER A 39 -10.31 3.05 14.88
CA SER A 39 -9.68 2.59 16.12
C SER A 39 -8.63 1.52 15.83
N LEU A 40 -7.42 1.96 15.53
CA LEU A 40 -6.26 1.09 15.65
C LEU A 40 -5.92 0.97 17.13
N ASP A 41 -5.99 -0.23 17.68
CA ASP A 41 -5.50 -0.51 19.02
C ASP A 41 -4.02 -0.10 19.14
N ASN A 42 -3.68 0.68 20.18
CA ASN A 42 -2.32 1.22 20.36
C ASN A 42 -1.40 0.30 21.18
N ALA A 43 -1.84 -0.92 21.53
CA ALA A 43 -1.11 -1.80 22.42
C ALA A 43 0.22 -2.33 21.84
N LYS A 44 0.31 -2.49 20.52
CA LYS A 44 1.51 -3.00 19.83
C LYS A 44 1.85 -2.16 18.59
N PRO A 45 3.13 -2.14 18.15
CA PRO A 45 3.51 -1.61 16.86
C PRO A 45 2.79 -2.38 15.74
N LYS A 46 2.62 -1.75 14.59
CA LYS A 46 1.81 -2.29 13.50
C LYS A 46 2.61 -2.50 12.23
N LEU A 47 2.41 -3.66 11.62
CA LEU A 47 2.87 -3.98 10.28
C LEU A 47 1.68 -3.95 9.34
N PHE A 48 1.68 -2.98 8.45
CA PHE A 48 0.64 -2.86 7.42
C PHE A 48 1.15 -3.37 6.09
N PHE A 49 0.31 -4.11 5.39
CA PHE A 49 0.52 -4.40 3.98
C PHE A 49 -0.65 -3.87 3.14
N THR A 50 -0.33 -3.50 1.92
CA THR A 50 -1.28 -2.91 0.99
C THR A 50 -0.98 -3.33 -0.45
N LEU A 51 -1.86 -2.94 -1.36
CA LEU A 51 -1.73 -3.11 -2.81
C LEU A 51 -1.98 -1.77 -3.52
N HIS A 52 -1.60 -1.70 -4.81
CA HIS A 52 -1.82 -0.52 -5.65
C HIS A 52 -3.28 -0.48 -6.15
N MET A 53 -4.20 -0.07 -5.27
CA MET A 53 -5.62 0.03 -5.53
C MET A 53 -6.11 1.45 -5.20
N GLY A 54 -6.66 2.14 -6.18
CA GLY A 54 -7.01 3.55 -6.09
C GLY A 54 -5.78 4.46 -5.97
N CYS A 55 -5.96 5.65 -5.40
CA CYS A 55 -4.89 6.63 -5.26
C CYS A 55 -3.99 6.32 -4.06
N VAL A 56 -2.85 5.68 -4.29
CA VAL A 56 -1.90 5.25 -3.24
C VAL A 56 -1.39 6.42 -2.39
N ASP A 57 -1.18 7.60 -2.98
CA ASP A 57 -0.74 8.78 -2.22
C ASP A 57 -1.81 9.27 -1.22
N MET A 58 -3.09 9.04 -1.54
CA MET A 58 -4.16 9.27 -0.56
C MET A 58 -4.03 8.31 0.63
N LEU A 59 -3.72 7.03 0.37
CA LEU A 59 -3.46 6.06 1.44
C LEU A 59 -2.29 6.49 2.32
N VAL A 60 -1.19 6.99 1.73
CA VAL A 60 -0.04 7.53 2.47
C VAL A 60 -0.47 8.63 3.44
N PHE A 61 -1.28 9.59 2.98
CA PHE A 61 -1.76 10.69 3.84
C PHE A 61 -2.71 10.22 4.94
N ILE A 62 -3.61 9.28 4.64
CA ILE A 62 -4.48 8.68 5.64
C ILE A 62 -3.67 7.99 6.74
N MET A 63 -2.70 7.16 6.35
CA MET A 63 -1.86 6.43 7.29
C MET A 63 -0.98 7.37 8.13
N SER A 64 -0.48 8.46 7.53
CA SER A 64 0.27 9.49 8.26
C SER A 64 -0.57 10.26 9.27
N GLU A 65 -1.87 10.43 9.01
CA GLU A 65 -2.79 11.07 9.96
C GLU A 65 -3.22 10.13 11.09
N LEU A 66 -3.41 8.83 10.77
CA LEU A 66 -3.80 7.83 11.76
C LEU A 66 -2.67 7.48 12.72
N LEU A 67 -1.43 7.59 12.27
CA LEU A 67 -0.25 7.19 13.02
C LEU A 67 0.74 8.35 13.02
N SER A 68 1.12 8.81 14.21
CA SER A 68 2.07 9.92 14.37
C SER A 68 3.45 9.65 13.75
N GLN A 69 3.82 8.38 13.62
CA GLN A 69 5.05 7.90 12.98
C GLN A 69 4.79 6.60 12.24
N ILE A 70 5.11 6.57 10.96
CA ILE A 70 5.03 5.39 10.10
C ILE A 70 6.14 5.40 9.06
N ASN A 71 6.80 4.27 8.88
CA ASN A 71 7.83 4.07 7.87
C ASN A 71 7.19 3.37 6.66
N ILE A 72 7.31 3.96 5.48
CA ILE A 72 6.65 3.47 4.26
C ILE A 72 7.70 3.08 3.22
N LEU A 73 7.72 1.80 2.84
CA LEU A 73 8.58 1.33 1.75
C LEU A 73 7.93 1.68 0.40
N TYR A 74 8.68 2.35 -0.48
CA TYR A 74 8.18 2.79 -1.79
C TYR A 74 9.23 2.66 -2.89
N THR A 75 8.78 2.58 -4.14
CA THR A 75 9.68 2.64 -5.29
C THR A 75 9.93 4.09 -5.70
N PRO A 76 11.18 4.58 -5.68
CA PRO A 76 11.49 5.97 -6.01
C PRO A 76 11.27 6.26 -7.50
N ALA A 77 10.93 7.51 -7.81
CA ALA A 77 10.82 7.96 -9.19
C ALA A 77 12.22 7.98 -9.86
N LYS A 78 12.27 7.70 -11.18
CA LYS A 78 13.53 7.71 -11.94
C LYS A 78 14.18 9.09 -12.04
N ASN A 79 13.37 10.14 -12.07
CA ASN A 79 13.85 11.52 -12.13
C ASN A 79 14.09 12.03 -10.71
N GLU A 80 15.31 12.37 -10.37
CA GLU A 80 15.74 12.79 -9.03
C GLU A 80 15.02 14.05 -8.53
N LYS A 81 14.80 15.05 -9.40
CA LYS A 81 14.08 16.29 -9.00
C LYS A 81 12.62 16.00 -8.67
N LEU A 82 11.98 15.13 -9.45
CA LEU A 82 10.61 14.67 -9.18
C LEU A 82 10.57 13.85 -7.90
N GLU A 83 11.52 12.94 -7.71
CA GLU A 83 11.64 12.10 -6.52
C GLU A 83 11.73 12.94 -5.23
N ASN A 84 12.64 13.90 -5.19
CA ASN A 84 12.82 14.77 -4.02
C ASN A 84 11.53 15.55 -3.71
N LYS A 85 10.83 16.03 -4.73
CA LYS A 85 9.55 16.73 -4.56
C LYS A 85 8.44 15.80 -4.05
N LEU A 86 8.30 14.62 -4.64
CA LEU A 86 7.29 13.63 -4.21
C LEU A 86 7.54 13.16 -2.79
N LYS A 87 8.78 12.86 -2.45
CA LYS A 87 9.17 12.47 -1.09
C LYS A 87 8.78 13.56 -0.08
N THR A 88 9.16 14.82 -0.33
CA THR A 88 8.78 15.96 0.53
C THR A 88 7.26 16.07 0.69
N ILE A 89 6.49 15.86 -0.38
CA ILE A 89 5.03 15.90 -0.34
C ILE A 89 4.46 14.77 0.53
N ARG A 90 4.94 13.54 0.36
CA ARG A 90 4.48 12.35 1.08
C ARG A 90 4.82 12.40 2.56
N GLU A 91 5.95 13.00 2.91
CA GLU A 91 6.42 13.14 4.30
C GLU A 91 5.76 14.29 5.08
N ARG A 92 4.93 15.13 4.44
CA ARG A 92 4.24 16.26 5.10
C ARG A 92 3.37 15.86 6.30
N GLY A 93 2.81 14.65 6.26
CA GLY A 93 1.94 14.10 7.30
C GLY A 93 2.68 13.43 8.46
N GLY A 94 4.02 13.36 8.43
CA GLY A 94 4.83 12.67 9.44
C GLY A 94 5.26 11.25 9.04
N ALA A 95 4.90 10.76 7.84
CA ALA A 95 5.46 9.52 7.32
C ALA A 95 6.95 9.67 7.00
N LYS A 96 7.73 8.61 7.20
CA LYS A 96 9.11 8.48 6.72
C LYS A 96 9.13 7.58 5.50
N MET A 97 9.51 8.15 4.35
CA MET A 97 9.56 7.42 3.08
C MET A 97 10.90 6.70 2.90
N LEU A 98 10.88 5.38 2.84
CA LEU A 98 12.06 4.52 2.68
C LEU A 98 12.09 3.97 1.24
N PRO A 99 13.12 4.28 0.43
CA PRO A 99 13.19 3.78 -0.94
C PRO A 99 13.43 2.27 -0.97
N ALA A 100 12.81 1.55 -1.91
CA ALA A 100 12.96 0.12 -2.12
C ALA A 100 14.33 -0.23 -2.75
N THR A 101 15.41 0.19 -2.09
CA THR A 101 16.81 -0.10 -2.36
C THR A 101 17.40 -0.93 -1.22
N SER A 102 18.56 -1.53 -1.41
CA SER A 102 19.25 -2.28 -0.34
C SER A 102 19.44 -1.45 0.94
N LYS A 103 19.70 -0.14 0.80
CA LYS A 103 19.83 0.79 1.95
C LYS A 103 18.49 1.00 2.63
N GLY A 104 17.43 1.32 1.87
CA GLY A 104 16.11 1.59 2.43
C GLY A 104 15.48 0.34 3.06
N VAL A 105 15.68 -0.85 2.48
CA VAL A 105 15.26 -2.12 3.09
C VAL A 105 16.00 -2.37 4.41
N LYS A 106 17.31 -2.07 4.50
CA LYS A 106 18.03 -2.17 5.79
C LYS A 106 17.47 -1.21 6.83
N GLU A 107 17.11 0.01 6.45
CA GLU A 107 16.45 0.97 7.35
C GLU A 107 15.08 0.48 7.79
N LEU A 108 14.29 -0.09 6.88
CA LEU A 108 13.00 -0.71 7.22
C LEU A 108 13.16 -1.80 8.30
N TYR A 109 14.17 -2.68 8.14
CA TYR A 109 14.45 -3.71 9.15
C TYR A 109 14.89 -3.11 10.50
N LYS A 110 15.63 -2.00 10.52
CA LYS A 110 15.98 -1.30 11.76
C LYS A 110 14.73 -0.73 12.44
N SER A 111 13.85 -0.09 11.68
CA SER A 111 12.56 0.42 12.16
C SER A 111 11.68 -0.72 12.71
N PHE A 112 11.65 -1.87 12.02
CA PHE A 112 10.95 -3.06 12.51
C PHE A 112 11.50 -3.54 13.86
N LEU A 113 12.82 -3.65 14.01
CA LEU A 113 13.45 -4.07 15.27
C LEU A 113 13.30 -3.02 16.38
N ALA A 114 13.13 -1.76 16.03
CA ALA A 114 12.83 -0.67 16.96
C ALA A 114 11.34 -0.60 17.37
N ASN A 115 10.51 -1.56 16.93
CA ASN A 115 9.07 -1.61 17.16
C ASN A 115 8.34 -0.36 16.64
N GLU A 116 8.73 0.15 15.47
CA GLU A 116 8.06 1.25 14.79
C GLU A 116 6.97 0.72 13.83
N ASN A 117 5.98 1.57 13.49
CA ASN A 117 4.95 1.21 12.53
C ASN A 117 5.49 1.19 11.09
N LEU A 118 5.07 0.21 10.30
CA LEU A 118 5.53 -0.01 8.93
C LEU A 118 4.38 -0.19 7.96
N LEU A 119 4.49 0.38 6.74
CA LEU A 119 3.57 0.12 5.62
C LEU A 119 4.36 -0.32 4.39
N ILE A 120 3.95 -1.43 3.78
CA ILE A 120 4.61 -2.03 2.62
C ILE A 120 3.57 -2.38 1.56
N ALA A 121 3.69 -1.80 0.37
CA ALA A 121 2.95 -2.26 -0.81
C ALA A 121 3.60 -3.54 -1.34
N SER A 122 2.86 -4.67 -1.28
CA SER A 122 3.42 -6.01 -1.49
C SER A 122 2.87 -6.74 -2.71
N ASP A 123 2.08 -6.06 -3.54
CA ASP A 123 1.50 -6.62 -4.76
C ASP A 123 2.42 -6.53 -5.99
N LEU A 124 3.53 -5.81 -5.92
CA LEU A 124 4.49 -5.67 -7.01
C LEU A 124 5.34 -6.93 -7.19
N VAL A 125 5.98 -7.04 -8.37
CA VAL A 125 6.97 -8.09 -8.65
C VAL A 125 8.32 -7.64 -8.13
N PRO A 126 8.98 -8.40 -7.23
CA PRO A 126 10.29 -8.03 -6.70
C PRO A 126 11.37 -8.07 -7.79
N HIS A 127 12.37 -7.19 -7.67
CA HIS A 127 13.52 -7.19 -8.58
C HIS A 127 14.45 -8.38 -8.32
N ASP A 128 14.74 -8.67 -7.05
CA ASP A 128 15.74 -9.64 -6.64
C ASP A 128 15.09 -10.88 -6.01
N LYS A 129 14.82 -10.83 -4.71
CA LYS A 129 14.36 -11.97 -3.91
C LYS A 129 12.84 -11.95 -3.74
N GLY A 130 12.23 -13.10 -3.92
CA GLY A 130 10.82 -13.36 -3.74
C GLY A 130 10.52 -14.84 -3.84
N VAL A 131 9.25 -15.18 -3.93
CA VAL A 131 8.74 -16.54 -4.05
C VAL A 131 7.73 -16.63 -5.19
N TYR A 132 7.60 -17.81 -5.78
CA TYR A 132 6.52 -18.09 -6.72
C TYR A 132 5.29 -18.54 -5.95
N GLU A 133 4.20 -17.83 -6.13
CA GLU A 133 2.90 -18.13 -5.53
C GLU A 133 1.76 -17.83 -6.49
N ASN A 134 0.60 -18.46 -6.26
CA ASN A 134 -0.59 -18.25 -7.05
C ASN A 134 -1.18 -16.85 -6.78
N PHE A 135 -1.60 -16.20 -7.86
CA PHE A 135 -2.40 -14.98 -7.88
C PHE A 135 -3.39 -15.07 -9.04
N PHE A 136 -4.70 -15.06 -8.77
CA PHE A 136 -5.76 -15.34 -9.74
C PHE A 136 -5.52 -16.65 -10.53
N ASN A 137 -5.22 -17.73 -9.81
CA ASN A 137 -4.95 -19.07 -10.37
C ASN A 137 -3.77 -19.14 -11.34
N LYS A 138 -2.85 -18.16 -11.31
CA LYS A 138 -1.61 -18.17 -12.08
C LYS A 138 -0.42 -17.99 -11.17
N GLU A 139 0.60 -18.80 -11.31
CA GLU A 139 1.87 -18.60 -10.60
C GLU A 139 2.51 -17.29 -11.05
N CYS A 140 2.93 -16.47 -10.10
CA CYS A 140 3.69 -15.26 -10.36
C CYS A 140 4.74 -15.01 -9.26
N TYR A 141 5.75 -14.23 -9.59
CA TYR A 141 6.82 -13.90 -8.65
C TYR A 141 6.35 -12.81 -7.67
N CYS A 142 6.37 -13.12 -6.38
CA CYS A 142 5.76 -12.31 -5.32
C CYS A 142 6.78 -11.85 -4.29
N ILE A 143 6.51 -10.69 -3.68
CA ILE A 143 7.24 -10.20 -2.51
C ILE A 143 6.85 -11.04 -1.29
N ASP A 144 7.84 -11.61 -0.60
CA ASP A 144 7.66 -12.42 0.62
C ASP A 144 8.04 -11.67 1.91
N LEU A 145 8.28 -10.36 1.83
CA LEU A 145 8.75 -9.56 2.95
C LEU A 145 7.75 -9.53 4.12
N ILE A 146 6.45 -9.41 3.83
CA ILE A 146 5.39 -9.42 4.85
C ILE A 146 5.37 -10.76 5.59
N GLU A 147 5.45 -11.88 4.87
CA GLU A 147 5.55 -13.21 5.48
C GLU A 147 6.75 -13.30 6.45
N LYS A 148 7.93 -12.87 5.99
CA LYS A 148 9.16 -12.89 6.81
C LYS A 148 9.07 -12.03 8.06
N LEU A 149 8.47 -10.85 7.97
CA LEU A 149 8.31 -9.94 9.11
C LEU A 149 7.21 -10.43 10.05
N SER A 150 6.08 -10.91 9.52
CA SER A 150 4.95 -11.38 10.31
C SER A 150 5.31 -12.62 11.16
N ASN A 151 6.20 -13.48 10.68
CA ASN A 151 6.69 -14.63 11.43
C ASN A 151 7.40 -14.27 12.75
N LYS A 152 7.82 -13.01 12.93
CA LYS A 152 8.39 -12.54 14.21
C LYS A 152 7.34 -12.24 15.28
N GLN A 153 6.07 -12.06 14.89
CA GLN A 153 4.90 -11.83 15.77
C GLN A 153 5.04 -10.65 16.78
N THR A 154 5.97 -9.72 16.49
CA THR A 154 6.22 -8.54 17.33
C THR A 154 5.25 -7.40 17.05
N HIS A 155 4.63 -7.38 15.86
CA HIS A 155 3.71 -6.35 15.39
C HIS A 155 2.33 -6.94 15.16
N ASP A 156 1.28 -6.16 15.42
CA ASP A 156 -0.05 -6.50 14.93
C ASP A 156 -0.10 -6.31 13.41
N LEU A 157 -0.64 -7.28 12.70
CA LEU A 157 -0.70 -7.28 11.24
C LEU A 157 -2.04 -6.74 10.74
N TYR A 158 -1.98 -5.80 9.80
CA TYR A 158 -3.16 -5.20 9.17
C TYR A 158 -3.05 -5.19 7.65
N PHE A 159 -4.13 -5.53 6.98
CA PHE A 159 -4.33 -5.27 5.56
C PHE A 159 -5.09 -3.96 5.38
N VAL A 160 -4.53 -3.01 4.64
CA VAL A 160 -5.14 -1.70 4.40
C VAL A 160 -5.18 -1.38 2.91
N TYR A 161 -6.27 -0.81 2.44
CA TYR A 161 -6.43 -0.43 1.04
C TYR A 161 -7.55 0.59 0.85
N LEU A 162 -7.62 1.16 -0.35
CA LEU A 162 -8.71 2.02 -0.79
C LEU A 162 -9.66 1.25 -1.69
N THR A 163 -10.96 1.49 -1.54
CA THR A 163 -11.99 1.02 -2.48
C THR A 163 -12.92 2.15 -2.86
N LYS A 164 -13.78 1.94 -3.86
CA LYS A 164 -14.83 2.90 -4.23
C LYS A 164 -16.07 2.66 -3.38
N GLY A 165 -16.52 3.72 -2.75
CA GLY A 165 -17.77 3.77 -1.99
C GLY A 165 -18.90 4.44 -2.76
N LYS A 166 -19.92 4.90 -2.03
CA LYS A 166 -21.05 5.64 -2.60
C LYS A 166 -20.59 6.94 -3.29
N LYS A 167 -21.31 7.37 -4.33
CA LYS A 167 -21.05 8.62 -5.06
C LYS A 167 -19.61 8.74 -5.58
N ASN A 168 -19.00 7.62 -5.97
CA ASN A 168 -17.63 7.59 -6.50
C ASN A 168 -16.56 8.14 -5.53
N LYS A 169 -16.83 8.15 -4.23
CA LYS A 169 -15.88 8.52 -3.18
C LYS A 169 -15.04 7.32 -2.77
N TYR A 170 -13.82 7.57 -2.28
CA TYR A 170 -12.96 6.53 -1.75
C TYR A 170 -13.32 6.17 -0.32
N GLN A 171 -13.24 4.89 -0.02
CA GLN A 171 -13.32 4.36 1.34
C GLN A 171 -11.98 3.73 1.72
N PHE A 172 -11.53 4.00 2.92
CA PHE A 172 -10.37 3.33 3.51
C PHE A 172 -10.84 2.08 4.24
N ILE A 173 -10.25 0.96 3.91
CA ILE A 173 -10.51 -0.32 4.56
C ILE A 173 -9.28 -0.71 5.37
N SER A 174 -9.51 -1.12 6.61
CA SER A 174 -8.49 -1.67 7.51
C SER A 174 -9.01 -2.96 8.12
N LYS A 175 -8.28 -4.06 7.89
CA LYS A 175 -8.60 -5.39 8.44
C LYS A 175 -7.43 -5.88 9.29
N LYS A 176 -7.67 -6.19 10.56
CA LYS A 176 -6.69 -6.91 11.39
C LYS A 176 -6.60 -8.34 10.87
N ILE A 177 -5.38 -8.83 10.71
CA ILE A 177 -5.09 -10.15 10.13
C ILE A 177 -4.41 -11.00 11.21
N ASP A 178 -4.75 -12.28 11.25
CA ASP A 178 -4.09 -13.23 12.13
C ASP A 178 -2.63 -13.39 11.72
N ASN A 179 -1.76 -13.41 12.72
CA ASN A 179 -0.32 -13.40 12.56
C ASN A 179 0.25 -14.78 12.98
N PRO A 180 1.11 -15.44 12.21
CA PRO A 180 1.73 -15.00 10.94
C PRO A 180 0.84 -15.24 9.71
N ILE A 181 1.22 -14.60 8.57
CA ILE A 181 0.58 -14.78 7.27
C ILE A 181 1.60 -15.32 6.25
N THR A 182 1.16 -16.21 5.36
CA THR A 182 1.94 -16.66 4.20
C THR A 182 1.72 -15.73 3.00
N THR A 183 2.67 -15.71 2.07
CA THR A 183 2.54 -14.98 0.80
C THR A 183 1.30 -15.43 0.00
N LYS A 184 0.96 -16.73 0.06
CA LYS A 184 -0.28 -17.27 -0.54
C LYS A 184 -1.52 -16.64 0.06
N GLN A 185 -1.64 -16.61 1.39
CA GLN A 185 -2.77 -15.97 2.07
C GLN A 185 -2.83 -14.46 1.81
N MET A 186 -1.69 -13.78 1.78
CA MET A 186 -1.61 -12.36 1.41
C MET A 186 -2.18 -12.12 0.00
N ASN A 187 -1.83 -12.96 -0.97
CA ASN A 187 -2.39 -12.89 -2.32
C ASN A 187 -3.90 -13.08 -2.34
N GLN A 188 -4.46 -13.97 -1.52
CA GLN A 188 -5.92 -14.17 -1.39
C GLN A 188 -6.61 -12.88 -0.91
N TYR A 189 -6.05 -12.18 0.09
CA TYR A 189 -6.58 -10.87 0.51
C TYR A 189 -6.54 -9.83 -0.61
N PHE A 190 -5.49 -9.84 -1.43
CA PHE A 190 -5.40 -8.96 -2.59
C PHE A 190 -6.46 -9.31 -3.64
N GLU A 191 -6.67 -10.59 -3.94
CA GLU A 191 -7.70 -11.06 -4.87
C GLU A 191 -9.11 -10.64 -4.41
N GLU A 192 -9.43 -10.80 -3.13
CA GLU A 192 -10.70 -10.35 -2.55
C GLU A 192 -10.90 -8.84 -2.73
N ALA A 193 -9.89 -8.04 -2.40
CA ALA A 193 -9.95 -6.59 -2.56
C ALA A 193 -10.13 -6.18 -4.02
N ILE A 194 -9.35 -6.77 -4.93
CA ILE A 194 -9.43 -6.50 -6.37
C ILE A 194 -10.80 -6.91 -6.93
N ASN A 195 -11.33 -8.07 -6.53
CA ASN A 195 -12.65 -8.52 -6.99
C ASN A 195 -13.78 -7.58 -6.55
N SER A 196 -13.62 -6.85 -5.45
CA SER A 196 -14.62 -5.88 -4.98
C SER A 196 -14.70 -4.62 -5.85
N ALA A 197 -13.59 -4.18 -6.45
CA ALA A 197 -13.51 -3.01 -7.33
C ALA A 197 -12.32 -3.15 -8.31
N PRO A 198 -12.41 -4.05 -9.28
CA PRO A 198 -11.28 -4.40 -10.15
C PRO A 198 -10.85 -3.27 -11.09
N GLU A 199 -11.70 -2.28 -11.32
CA GLU A 199 -11.41 -1.12 -12.16
C GLU A 199 -10.38 -0.17 -11.56
N ILE A 200 -10.25 -0.12 -10.23
CA ILE A 200 -9.33 0.79 -9.54
C ILE A 200 -8.00 0.14 -9.16
N TYR A 201 -7.79 -1.13 -9.51
CA TYR A 201 -6.49 -1.80 -9.29
C TYR A 201 -5.47 -1.38 -10.36
N GLY A 202 -4.23 -1.22 -9.94
CA GLY A 202 -3.10 -0.82 -10.79
C GLY A 202 -2.62 -1.92 -11.75
N TRP A 203 -3.43 -2.29 -12.74
CA TRP A 203 -3.10 -3.34 -13.73
C TRP A 203 -1.83 -3.03 -14.53
N GLU A 204 -1.44 -1.77 -14.66
CA GLU A 204 -0.24 -1.29 -15.34
C GLU A 204 1.07 -1.77 -14.70
N TYR A 205 1.06 -2.18 -13.43
CA TYR A 205 2.24 -2.68 -12.71
C TYR A 205 2.70 -4.07 -13.15
N LYS A 206 1.99 -4.71 -14.09
CA LYS A 206 2.41 -5.96 -14.76
C LYS A 206 2.77 -7.08 -13.76
N LYS A 207 1.85 -7.40 -12.84
CA LYS A 207 2.04 -8.42 -11.80
C LYS A 207 2.52 -9.76 -12.37
N PHE A 208 2.11 -10.13 -13.58
CA PHE A 208 2.46 -11.40 -14.23
C PHE A 208 3.69 -11.34 -15.14
N ARG A 209 4.53 -10.31 -15.05
CA ARG A 209 5.72 -10.16 -15.91
C ARG A 209 6.83 -11.21 -15.69
N LYS A 210 6.82 -11.88 -14.54
CA LYS A 210 7.73 -12.99 -14.22
C LYS A 210 6.87 -14.20 -13.85
N LEU A 211 6.34 -14.86 -14.85
CA LEU A 211 5.72 -16.18 -14.69
C LEU A 211 6.82 -17.23 -14.60
N ARG A 212 6.54 -18.32 -13.89
CA ARG A 212 7.41 -19.51 -13.94
C ARG A 212 7.30 -20.10 -15.36
N PRO A 213 8.45 -20.46 -16.00
CA PRO A 213 8.48 -21.11 -17.32
C PRO A 213 7.75 -22.45 -17.30
#